data_95d7b639b75f7f1cf2db2f000ba3ca7a
#
_entry.id   95d7b639b75f7f1cf2db2f000ba3ca7a
#
_cell.length_a   1.000
_cell.length_b   1.000
_cell.length_c   1.000
_cell.angle_alpha   90.00
_cell.angle_beta   90.00
_cell.angle_gamma   90.00
#
_symmetry.space_group_name_H-M   'P 1'
#
loop_
_entity.id
_entity.type
_entity.pdbx_description
1 polymer ?
#
loop_
_entity_poly.entity_id
_entity_poly.type
_entity_poly.pdbx_seq_one_letter_code
_entity_poly.pdbx_strand_id
1 'polypeptide(L)'
;MQDHPIIFSIKDVKARIKVAYPDGIPNKKHKIEIIKNWQANLAQYIKAKEEEIKPLFFPQIFGEILDYELYDTKKCTLQFEKKTNIDSTKADAALGFFKTKQVENGLETTSDIRVAIEVKDGQTNLDYRQNRKDFKGSAVEQAFAYAAKMGEKCKWVIVSNFKEIRLYLASDMTKYEYFDLTVLDDDYEFSRFYYLLAQKNLFLEHTDSNADVMLAQRIEKEKTITAEFYAKYHFLRELFYYHLKTYNPEIPPFDLLEYAQTILDRVVFISVVKDYGLVPYNILKEIEEISTKSWAKDKSELWRQLKNLFAALDEGFPQRLQKFNGGLFRQNPKIDNLIIRDIFLKKLLVLNTYDFESDLNSNILGHIFEQSINDIEELKQ
;
A
#
# COMPACT_ATOMS: atom_id res chain seq x y z
N MET A 1 5.42 14.93 -3.82
CA MET A 1 4.46 13.82 -3.63
C MET A 1 5.28 12.59 -3.33
N GLN A 2 4.85 11.77 -2.41
CA GLN A 2 5.54 10.49 -2.14
C GLN A 2 5.29 9.58 -3.34
N ASP A 3 6.35 9.06 -3.96
CA ASP A 3 6.27 8.21 -5.16
C ASP A 3 6.05 6.72 -4.81
N HIS A 4 5.45 6.43 -3.64
CA HIS A 4 5.19 5.08 -3.17
C HIS A 4 3.83 4.98 -2.47
N PRO A 5 3.17 3.81 -2.49
CA PRO A 5 1.92 3.57 -1.79
C PRO A 5 2.09 3.71 -0.27
N ILE A 6 1.17 4.43 0.38
CA ILE A 6 1.17 4.69 1.83
C ILE A 6 0.19 3.76 2.56
N ILE A 7 0.43 3.56 3.88
CA ILE A 7 -0.47 2.76 4.72
C ILE A 7 -1.72 3.58 5.08
N PHE A 8 -1.55 4.84 5.47
CA PHE A 8 -2.63 5.68 5.96
C PHE A 8 -2.83 6.92 5.10
N SER A 9 -4.08 7.25 4.80
CA SER A 9 -4.42 8.48 4.07
C SER A 9 -3.89 9.72 4.78
N ILE A 10 -3.19 10.59 4.05
CA ILE A 10 -2.66 11.85 4.58
C ILE A 10 -3.77 12.70 5.22
N LYS A 11 -4.96 12.71 4.61
CA LYS A 11 -6.13 13.44 5.13
C LYS A 11 -6.57 12.92 6.49
N ASP A 12 -6.63 11.60 6.65
CA ASP A 12 -7.05 10.96 7.90
C ASP A 12 -6.02 11.16 9.00
N VAL A 13 -4.72 11.02 8.69
CA VAL A 13 -3.64 11.31 9.63
C VAL A 13 -3.70 12.77 10.11
N LYS A 14 -3.84 13.74 9.20
CA LYS A 14 -3.98 15.16 9.56
C LYS A 14 -5.17 15.44 10.50
N ALA A 15 -6.32 14.84 10.20
CA ALA A 15 -7.51 15.02 11.03
C ALA A 15 -7.29 14.44 12.44
N ARG A 16 -6.68 13.26 12.54
CA ARG A 16 -6.45 12.58 13.81
C ARG A 16 -5.37 13.23 14.66
N ILE A 17 -4.32 13.79 14.08
CA ILE A 17 -3.30 14.56 14.82
C ILE A 17 -3.96 15.71 15.59
N LYS A 18 -4.89 16.44 14.95
CA LYS A 18 -5.61 17.55 15.60
C LYS A 18 -6.47 17.10 16.77
N VAL A 19 -7.06 15.91 16.67
CA VAL A 19 -7.88 15.34 17.75
C VAL A 19 -7.03 14.77 18.89
N ALA A 20 -5.94 14.08 18.56
CA ALA A 20 -5.08 13.45 19.55
C ALA A 20 -4.21 14.47 20.33
N TYR A 21 -3.88 15.57 19.69
CA TYR A 21 -3.00 16.60 20.25
C TYR A 21 -3.59 18.02 20.08
N PRO A 22 -4.75 18.31 20.68
CA PRO A 22 -5.37 19.63 20.56
C PRO A 22 -4.49 20.76 21.13
N ASP A 23 -3.72 20.47 22.19
CA ASP A 23 -2.79 21.39 22.84
C ASP A 23 -1.34 21.23 22.36
N GLY A 24 -1.14 20.43 21.29
CA GLY A 24 0.17 20.10 20.72
C GLY A 24 0.82 18.85 21.33
N ILE A 25 1.88 18.39 20.69
CA ILE A 25 2.66 17.22 21.12
C ILE A 25 3.43 17.56 22.40
N PRO A 26 3.41 16.70 23.42
CA PRO A 26 4.16 16.91 24.66
C PRO A 26 5.66 17.11 24.41
N ASN A 27 6.25 18.12 25.04
CA ASN A 27 7.67 18.47 24.92
C ASN A 27 8.16 18.68 23.48
N LYS A 28 7.28 19.08 22.55
CA LYS A 28 7.58 19.22 21.12
C LYS A 28 8.83 20.05 20.86
N LYS A 29 9.02 21.17 21.57
CA LYS A 29 10.20 22.04 21.39
C LYS A 29 11.50 21.27 21.62
N HIS A 30 11.59 20.56 22.75
CA HIS A 30 12.78 19.77 23.08
C HIS A 30 13.02 18.64 22.08
N LYS A 31 11.95 17.94 21.68
CA LYS A 31 12.04 16.88 20.66
C LYS A 31 12.53 17.40 19.31
N ILE A 32 12.09 18.57 18.89
CA ILE A 32 12.57 19.22 17.66
C ILE A 32 14.04 19.67 17.80
N GLU A 33 14.49 20.09 18.97
CA GLU A 33 15.91 20.40 19.21
C GLU A 33 16.80 19.17 19.01
N ILE A 34 16.35 17.99 19.46
CA ILE A 34 17.06 16.73 19.23
C ILE A 34 17.13 16.44 17.71
N ILE A 35 16.03 16.61 16.98
CA ILE A 35 16.02 16.44 15.51
C ILE A 35 17.00 17.39 14.83
N LYS A 36 17.00 18.67 15.18
CA LYS A 36 17.92 19.65 14.61
C LYS A 36 19.38 19.30 14.90
N ASN A 37 19.66 18.81 16.10
CA ASN A 37 20.99 18.33 16.45
C ASN A 37 21.39 17.10 15.64
N TRP A 38 20.43 16.14 15.43
CA TRP A 38 20.64 14.99 14.54
C TRP A 38 20.95 15.43 13.11
N GLN A 39 20.16 16.35 12.55
CA GLN A 39 20.35 16.92 11.20
C GLN A 39 21.71 17.60 11.06
N ALA A 40 22.15 18.38 12.05
CA ALA A 40 23.45 19.05 12.04
C ALA A 40 24.64 18.08 11.97
N ASN A 41 24.50 16.87 12.51
CA ASN A 41 25.53 15.83 12.52
C ASN A 41 25.32 14.75 11.45
N LEU A 42 24.25 14.81 10.67
CA LEU A 42 23.84 13.75 9.77
C LEU A 42 24.91 13.39 8.74
N ALA A 43 25.63 14.39 8.20
CA ALA A 43 26.71 14.16 7.24
C ALA A 43 27.85 13.30 7.81
N GLN A 44 28.10 13.37 9.12
CA GLN A 44 29.05 12.53 9.83
C GLN A 44 28.46 11.13 10.07
N TYR A 45 27.20 11.05 10.51
CA TYR A 45 26.52 9.79 10.81
C TYR A 45 26.37 8.90 9.58
N ILE A 46 26.11 9.49 8.41
CA ILE A 46 26.02 8.74 7.12
C ILE A 46 27.36 8.05 6.78
N LYS A 47 28.49 8.63 7.15
CA LYS A 47 29.82 8.10 6.83
C LYS A 47 30.35 7.12 7.88
N ALA A 48 29.77 7.12 9.06
CA ALA A 48 30.17 6.26 10.16
C ALA A 48 29.62 4.84 9.97
N LYS A 49 30.22 3.89 10.67
CA LYS A 49 29.72 2.51 10.69
C LYS A 49 28.41 2.42 11.47
N GLU A 50 27.58 1.50 11.07
CA GLU A 50 26.29 1.21 11.70
C GLU A 50 26.40 1.04 13.23
N GLU A 51 27.38 0.26 13.68
CA GLU A 51 27.66 -0.02 15.11
C GLU A 51 28.01 1.23 15.94
N GLU A 52 28.56 2.25 15.30
CA GLU A 52 28.95 3.51 15.97
C GLU A 52 27.73 4.42 16.17
N ILE A 53 26.74 4.34 15.30
CA ILE A 53 25.57 5.25 15.30
C ILE A 53 24.37 4.65 16.02
N LYS A 54 24.17 3.35 16.01
CA LYS A 54 23.07 2.68 16.75
C LYS A 54 22.95 3.12 18.21
N PRO A 55 24.06 3.21 19.00
CA PRO A 55 23.99 3.65 20.39
C PRO A 55 23.52 5.09 20.60
N LEU A 56 23.56 5.93 19.56
CA LEU A 56 23.04 7.29 19.56
C LEU A 56 21.61 7.34 19.01
N PHE A 57 21.38 6.60 17.92
CA PHE A 57 20.12 6.60 17.18
C PHE A 57 18.94 6.14 18.03
N PHE A 58 19.05 4.99 18.64
CA PHE A 58 17.94 4.42 19.40
C PHE A 58 17.58 5.26 20.63
N PRO A 59 18.51 5.68 21.52
CA PRO A 59 18.14 6.52 22.64
C PRO A 59 17.56 7.88 22.25
N GLN A 60 18.14 8.55 21.25
CA GLN A 60 17.66 9.87 20.86
C GLN A 60 16.35 9.81 20.07
N ILE A 61 16.29 9.00 19.03
CA ILE A 61 15.12 8.96 18.14
C ILE A 61 13.97 8.16 18.76
N PHE A 62 14.25 6.94 19.22
CA PHE A 62 13.20 6.11 19.81
C PHE A 62 12.95 6.44 21.29
N GLY A 63 13.98 6.70 22.07
CA GLY A 63 13.83 7.03 23.49
C GLY A 63 13.26 8.43 23.70
N GLU A 64 14.04 9.46 23.42
CA GLU A 64 13.69 10.83 23.79
C GLU A 64 12.59 11.43 22.91
N ILE A 65 12.56 11.11 21.61
CA ILE A 65 11.55 11.67 20.71
C ILE A 65 10.27 10.82 20.71
N LEU A 66 10.37 9.49 20.55
CA LEU A 66 9.23 8.59 20.37
C LEU A 66 8.74 7.94 21.67
N ASP A 67 9.35 8.31 22.81
CA ASP A 67 8.93 7.91 24.18
C ASP A 67 9.03 6.40 24.45
N TYR A 68 9.98 5.68 23.84
CA TYR A 68 10.26 4.29 24.15
C TYR A 68 11.19 4.15 25.35
N GLU A 69 10.88 3.24 26.27
CA GLU A 69 11.67 2.95 27.47
C GLU A 69 12.71 1.86 27.18
N LEU A 70 14.02 2.20 27.34
CA LEU A 70 15.10 1.32 26.97
C LEU A 70 15.59 0.39 28.08
N TYR A 71 15.64 0.90 29.32
CA TYR A 71 16.35 0.24 30.42
C TYR A 71 15.50 -0.01 31.67
N ASP A 72 14.19 0.27 31.61
CA ASP A 72 13.29 0.00 32.72
C ASP A 72 12.87 -1.47 32.70
N THR A 73 13.16 -2.22 33.78
CA THR A 73 12.78 -3.63 33.90
C THR A 73 11.29 -3.89 33.97
N LYS A 74 10.49 -2.85 34.34
CA LYS A 74 9.04 -2.96 34.47
C LYS A 74 8.30 -2.44 33.24
N LYS A 75 8.91 -1.49 32.52
CA LYS A 75 8.28 -0.74 31.43
C LYS A 75 9.09 -0.77 30.12
N CYS A 76 10.12 -1.61 30.03
CA CYS A 76 10.96 -1.69 28.84
C CYS A 76 10.13 -1.95 27.59
N THR A 77 10.22 -1.05 26.60
CA THR A 77 9.47 -1.14 25.36
C THR A 77 10.38 -1.18 24.11
N LEU A 78 11.71 -1.08 24.31
CA LEU A 78 12.70 -1.25 23.26
C LEU A 78 13.85 -2.14 23.75
N GLN A 79 14.18 -3.18 22.99
CA GLN A 79 15.36 -4.04 23.24
C GLN A 79 16.21 -4.15 21.98
N PHE A 80 17.55 -4.05 22.17
CA PHE A 80 18.54 -4.23 21.11
C PHE A 80 18.84 -5.70 20.87
N GLU A 81 19.39 -6.01 19.68
CA GLU A 81 19.85 -7.34 19.29
C GLU A 81 18.87 -8.46 19.66
N LYS A 82 17.60 -8.24 19.37
CA LYS A 82 16.55 -9.18 19.78
C LYS A 82 16.62 -10.46 18.96
N LYS A 83 16.83 -11.57 19.64
CA LYS A 83 16.76 -12.89 19.03
C LYS A 83 15.34 -13.22 18.60
N THR A 84 15.21 -13.81 17.42
CA THR A 84 13.94 -14.37 16.94
C THR A 84 13.57 -15.63 17.70
N ASN A 85 12.29 -15.97 17.71
CA ASN A 85 11.77 -17.12 18.47
C ASN A 85 12.08 -18.48 17.80
N ILE A 86 12.40 -18.50 16.49
CA ILE A 86 12.50 -19.73 15.70
C ILE A 86 13.96 -20.23 15.61
N ASP A 87 14.88 -19.39 15.13
CA ASP A 87 16.25 -19.80 14.82
C ASP A 87 17.33 -18.98 15.53
N SER A 88 16.93 -18.15 16.48
CA SER A 88 17.81 -17.25 17.24
C SER A 88 18.61 -16.26 16.38
N THR A 89 18.25 -16.03 15.13
CA THR A 89 18.76 -14.90 14.36
C THR A 89 18.40 -13.59 15.08
N LYS A 90 19.21 -12.55 14.92
CA LYS A 90 19.01 -11.29 15.67
C LYS A 90 18.58 -10.18 14.73
N ALA A 91 17.47 -9.53 15.07
CA ALA A 91 17.15 -8.20 14.56
C ALA A 91 17.93 -7.15 15.36
N ASP A 92 18.23 -6.00 14.75
CA ASP A 92 18.95 -4.92 15.39
C ASP A 92 18.25 -4.40 16.64
N ALA A 93 16.93 -4.29 16.59
CA ALA A 93 16.10 -4.00 17.75
C ALA A 93 14.67 -4.56 17.57
N ALA A 94 13.94 -4.59 18.67
CA ALA A 94 12.51 -4.87 18.68
C ALA A 94 11.79 -3.92 19.64
N LEU A 95 10.57 -3.53 19.26
CA LEU A 95 9.67 -2.78 20.13
C LEU A 95 8.53 -3.69 20.60
N GLY A 96 8.11 -3.49 21.82
CA GLY A 96 7.08 -4.31 22.44
C GLY A 96 7.04 -4.12 23.94
N PHE A 97 6.58 -5.15 24.67
CA PHE A 97 6.56 -5.15 26.13
C PHE A 97 7.49 -6.23 26.65
N PHE A 98 8.56 -5.81 27.29
CA PHE A 98 9.62 -6.67 27.80
C PHE A 98 9.64 -6.58 29.33
N LYS A 99 9.28 -7.68 30.00
CA LYS A 99 9.18 -7.73 31.46
C LYS A 99 10.16 -8.80 31.98
N THR A 100 10.99 -8.41 32.91
CA THR A 100 11.90 -9.32 33.59
C THR A 100 11.40 -9.55 35.02
N LYS A 101 11.17 -10.80 35.39
CA LYS A 101 10.76 -11.19 36.73
C LYS A 101 11.85 -12.05 37.35
N GLN A 102 12.07 -11.87 38.64
CA GLN A 102 12.91 -12.75 39.42
C GLN A 102 12.14 -14.02 39.75
N VAL A 103 12.69 -15.16 39.38
CA VAL A 103 12.16 -16.50 39.71
C VAL A 103 13.18 -17.27 40.54
N GLU A 104 12.79 -18.39 41.18
CA GLU A 104 13.67 -19.15 42.08
C GLU A 104 15.02 -19.53 41.46
N ASN A 105 15.08 -19.75 40.15
CA ASN A 105 16.29 -20.19 39.42
C ASN A 105 16.93 -19.09 38.58
N GLY A 106 16.61 -17.78 38.80
CA GLY A 106 17.24 -16.67 38.06
C GLY A 106 16.25 -15.62 37.58
N LEU A 107 16.52 -15.05 36.41
CA LEU A 107 15.68 -14.02 35.78
C LEU A 107 14.94 -14.60 34.57
N GLU A 108 13.61 -14.52 34.59
CA GLU A 108 12.78 -14.88 33.44
C GLU A 108 12.33 -13.60 32.72
N THR A 109 12.59 -13.52 31.41
CA THR A 109 12.17 -12.39 30.58
C THR A 109 11.03 -12.82 29.65
N THR A 110 9.89 -12.22 29.81
CA THR A 110 8.77 -12.35 28.86
C THR A 110 8.88 -11.26 27.81
N SER A 111 8.61 -11.62 26.56
CA SER A 111 8.69 -10.70 25.42
C SER A 111 7.40 -10.75 24.62
N ASP A 112 6.70 -9.61 24.52
CA ASP A 112 5.54 -9.39 23.66
C ASP A 112 5.96 -8.43 22.56
N ILE A 113 6.52 -8.96 21.46
CA ILE A 113 7.13 -8.18 20.38
C ILE A 113 6.02 -7.69 19.45
N ARG A 114 6.03 -6.39 19.17
CA ARG A 114 5.05 -5.72 18.30
C ARG A 114 5.66 -5.19 17.00
N VAL A 115 6.96 -4.86 17.03
CA VAL A 115 7.70 -4.30 15.89
C VAL A 115 9.07 -4.94 15.80
N ALA A 116 9.47 -5.35 14.60
CA ALA A 116 10.84 -5.70 14.25
C ALA A 116 11.55 -4.49 13.65
N ILE A 117 12.79 -4.22 14.04
CA ILE A 117 13.58 -3.11 13.51
C ILE A 117 14.87 -3.64 12.90
N GLU A 118 15.14 -3.21 11.67
CA GLU A 118 16.42 -3.38 10.99
C GLU A 118 17.00 -2.01 10.64
N VAL A 119 18.28 -1.82 10.92
CA VAL A 119 19.00 -0.57 10.64
C VAL A 119 20.19 -0.88 9.77
N LYS A 120 20.52 0.00 8.86
CA LYS A 120 21.70 -0.09 8.00
C LYS A 120 22.50 1.22 8.10
N ASP A 121 23.77 1.17 7.67
CA ASP A 121 24.58 2.38 7.56
C ASP A 121 23.92 3.42 6.62
N GLY A 122 24.29 4.69 6.82
CA GLY A 122 23.66 5.81 6.13
C GLY A 122 23.88 5.87 4.62
N GLN A 123 24.75 5.04 4.06
CA GLN A 123 25.02 4.96 2.62
C GLN A 123 24.21 3.85 1.95
N THR A 124 23.66 2.92 2.73
CA THR A 124 22.89 1.78 2.20
C THR A 124 21.54 2.25 1.65
N ASN A 125 21.27 1.87 0.40
CA ASN A 125 19.92 1.91 -0.15
C ASN A 125 19.13 0.72 0.40
N LEU A 126 17.99 1.00 1.04
CA LEU A 126 17.21 -0.01 1.78
C LEU A 126 16.53 -1.04 0.86
N ASP A 127 16.31 -0.70 -0.42
CA ASP A 127 15.62 -1.54 -1.40
C ASP A 127 16.60 -2.40 -2.23
N TYR A 128 17.88 -2.04 -2.29
CA TYR A 128 18.84 -2.79 -3.11
C TYR A 128 19.25 -4.09 -2.43
N ARG A 129 19.21 -5.18 -3.19
CA ARG A 129 19.66 -6.48 -2.75
C ARG A 129 21.16 -6.47 -2.50
N GLN A 130 21.53 -6.89 -1.29
CA GLN A 130 22.90 -7.08 -0.87
C GLN A 130 23.22 -8.57 -0.88
N ASN A 131 24.40 -8.92 -1.38
CA ASN A 131 24.89 -10.30 -1.37
C ASN A 131 25.83 -10.48 -0.18
N ARG A 132 25.26 -10.53 1.04
CA ARG A 132 26.00 -10.79 2.28
C ARG A 132 26.08 -12.31 2.54
N LYS A 133 27.10 -12.73 3.32
CA LYS A 133 27.33 -14.16 3.63
C LYS A 133 26.12 -14.79 4.32
N ASP A 134 25.45 -14.04 5.20
CA ASP A 134 24.38 -14.54 6.07
C ASP A 134 22.96 -14.24 5.56
N PHE A 135 22.81 -13.31 4.61
CA PHE A 135 21.54 -12.96 4.02
C PHE A 135 21.68 -12.41 2.60
N LYS A 136 20.86 -12.94 1.67
CA LYS A 136 20.80 -12.51 0.27
C LYS A 136 19.47 -11.80 0.03
N GLY A 137 19.44 -10.50 0.22
CA GLY A 137 18.23 -9.70 0.06
C GLY A 137 18.46 -8.22 0.38
N SER A 138 17.42 -7.41 0.31
CA SER A 138 17.45 -6.02 0.73
C SER A 138 17.32 -5.90 2.26
N ALA A 139 17.58 -4.70 2.80
CA ALA A 139 17.33 -4.42 4.21
C ALA A 139 15.86 -4.62 4.58
N VAL A 140 14.94 -4.26 3.67
CA VAL A 140 13.51 -4.46 3.84
C VAL A 140 13.19 -5.96 3.89
N GLU A 141 13.65 -6.76 2.93
CA GLU A 141 13.45 -8.22 2.93
C GLU A 141 14.00 -8.88 4.20
N GLN A 142 15.13 -8.39 4.73
CA GLN A 142 15.74 -8.88 5.96
C GLN A 142 14.86 -8.60 7.19
N ALA A 143 14.35 -7.38 7.31
CA ALA A 143 13.47 -6.99 8.41
C ALA A 143 12.16 -7.80 8.44
N PHE A 144 11.57 -8.05 7.27
CA PHE A 144 10.39 -8.90 7.14
C PHE A 144 10.67 -10.36 7.51
N ALA A 145 11.84 -10.89 7.12
CA ALA A 145 12.26 -12.23 7.52
C ALA A 145 12.38 -12.37 9.07
N TYR A 146 12.82 -11.31 9.76
CA TYR A 146 12.82 -11.30 11.23
C TYR A 146 11.43 -11.20 11.82
N ALA A 147 10.58 -10.28 11.30
CA ALA A 147 9.22 -10.11 11.78
C ALA A 147 8.41 -11.42 11.71
N ALA A 148 8.53 -12.16 10.62
CA ALA A 148 7.89 -13.47 10.45
C ALA A 148 8.30 -14.51 11.52
N LYS A 149 9.46 -14.33 12.14
CA LYS A 149 10.00 -15.23 13.19
C LYS A 149 9.77 -14.71 14.62
N MET A 150 9.20 -13.50 14.79
CA MET A 150 8.98 -12.87 16.10
C MET A 150 7.61 -13.18 16.72
N GLY A 151 6.72 -13.87 16.00
CA GLY A 151 5.40 -14.28 16.46
C GLY A 151 4.27 -13.39 15.91
N GLU A 152 3.03 -13.88 16.08
CA GLU A 152 1.81 -13.29 15.47
C GLU A 152 1.50 -11.86 15.91
N LYS A 153 1.99 -11.44 17.08
CA LYS A 153 1.80 -10.07 17.57
C LYS A 153 2.73 -9.04 16.94
N CYS A 154 3.76 -9.47 16.21
CA CYS A 154 4.66 -8.59 15.47
C CYS A 154 3.97 -8.09 14.19
N LYS A 155 3.16 -7.04 14.34
CA LYS A 155 2.36 -6.48 13.24
C LYS A 155 3.10 -5.44 12.40
N TRP A 156 4.20 -4.89 12.91
CA TRP A 156 4.89 -3.78 12.29
C TRP A 156 6.36 -4.10 12.03
N VAL A 157 6.89 -3.50 10.98
CA VAL A 157 8.31 -3.56 10.61
C VAL A 157 8.82 -2.15 10.42
N ILE A 158 9.96 -1.84 11.02
CA ILE A 158 10.67 -0.58 10.81
C ILE A 158 12.01 -0.87 10.15
N VAL A 159 12.33 -0.11 9.11
CA VAL A 159 13.64 -0.14 8.44
C VAL A 159 14.19 1.26 8.38
N SER A 160 15.49 1.43 8.70
CA SER A 160 16.14 2.73 8.74
C SER A 160 17.57 2.65 8.25
N ASN A 161 18.08 3.79 7.76
CA ASN A 161 19.50 4.01 7.47
C ASN A 161 20.02 5.34 8.07
N PHE A 162 19.46 5.76 9.20
CA PHE A 162 19.78 7.00 9.90
C PHE A 162 19.37 8.29 9.19
N LYS A 163 19.02 8.26 7.89
CA LYS A 163 18.48 9.39 7.14
C LYS A 163 16.97 9.30 7.00
N GLU A 164 16.48 8.10 6.86
CA GLU A 164 15.07 7.79 6.67
C GLU A 164 14.62 6.68 7.62
N ILE A 165 13.36 6.73 7.99
CA ILE A 165 12.67 5.67 8.71
C ILE A 165 11.44 5.28 7.90
N ARG A 166 11.25 3.98 7.67
CA ARG A 166 10.08 3.43 7.00
C ARG A 166 9.33 2.50 7.93
N LEU A 167 8.01 2.70 8.05
CA LEU A 167 7.11 1.83 8.80
C LEU A 167 6.25 1.02 7.83
N TYR A 168 6.28 -0.29 7.97
CA TYR A 168 5.51 -1.25 7.18
C TYR A 168 4.55 -2.03 8.07
N LEU A 169 3.47 -2.55 7.48
CA LEU A 169 2.75 -3.69 8.05
C LEU A 169 3.53 -4.97 7.79
N ALA A 170 3.68 -5.84 8.77
CA ALA A 170 4.41 -7.11 8.61
C ALA A 170 3.75 -8.06 7.58
N SER A 171 2.50 -7.81 7.21
CA SER A 171 1.76 -8.54 6.17
C SER A 171 1.86 -7.92 4.77
N ASP A 172 2.41 -6.71 4.62
CA ASP A 172 2.44 -5.99 3.33
C ASP A 172 3.75 -5.18 3.18
N MET A 173 4.64 -5.68 2.34
CA MET A 173 5.92 -5.04 2.01
C MET A 173 5.78 -3.92 0.96
N THR A 174 4.64 -3.81 0.32
CA THR A 174 4.45 -2.89 -0.82
C THR A 174 4.05 -1.48 -0.41
N LYS A 175 3.50 -1.31 0.81
CA LYS A 175 3.01 -0.04 1.34
C LYS A 175 3.76 0.33 2.62
N TYR A 176 4.22 1.57 2.72
CA TYR A 176 4.92 2.04 3.91
C TYR A 176 4.73 3.54 4.18
N GLU A 177 4.86 3.92 5.44
CA GLU A 177 5.00 5.32 5.83
C GLU A 177 6.48 5.69 5.80
N TYR A 178 6.81 6.76 5.08
CA TYR A 178 8.17 7.25 4.90
C TYR A 178 8.40 8.52 5.71
N PHE A 179 9.50 8.58 6.44
CA PHE A 179 9.90 9.72 7.24
C PHE A 179 11.34 10.08 6.91
N ASP A 180 11.54 11.24 6.32
CA ASP A 180 12.86 11.81 6.03
C ASP A 180 13.34 12.63 7.22
N LEU A 181 14.39 12.15 7.89
CA LEU A 181 14.95 12.84 9.06
C LEU A 181 15.59 14.19 8.70
N THR A 182 15.88 14.45 7.42
CA THR A 182 16.48 15.72 6.96
C THR A 182 15.51 16.89 6.97
N VAL A 183 14.21 16.61 6.96
CA VAL A 183 13.13 17.63 6.94
C VAL A 183 12.17 17.47 8.12
N LEU A 184 12.53 16.66 9.11
CA LEU A 184 11.65 16.32 10.22
C LEU A 184 11.46 17.45 11.24
N ASP A 185 12.15 18.57 11.10
CA ASP A 185 11.90 19.79 11.86
C ASP A 185 10.72 20.63 11.32
N ASP A 186 10.14 20.27 10.16
CA ASP A 186 8.85 20.77 9.70
C ASP A 186 7.73 20.36 10.68
N ASP A 187 6.81 21.29 10.95
CA ASP A 187 5.77 21.12 11.96
C ASP A 187 4.83 19.96 11.67
N TYR A 188 4.44 19.78 10.41
CA TYR A 188 3.55 18.70 10.01
C TYR A 188 4.28 17.35 9.93
N GLU A 189 5.47 17.31 9.32
CA GLU A 189 6.24 16.06 9.18
C GLU A 189 6.63 15.53 10.56
N PHE A 190 7.03 16.40 11.50
CA PHE A 190 7.26 16.00 12.88
C PHE A 190 6.00 15.46 13.56
N SER A 191 4.87 16.16 13.39
CA SER A 191 3.60 15.74 14.01
C SER A 191 3.12 14.41 13.46
N ARG A 192 3.29 14.17 12.17
CA ARG A 192 2.99 12.91 11.49
C ARG A 192 3.90 11.77 11.98
N PHE A 193 5.21 12.03 12.05
CA PHE A 193 6.20 11.10 12.57
C PHE A 193 5.88 10.65 14.00
N TYR A 194 5.65 11.62 14.89
CA TYR A 194 5.32 11.32 16.29
C TYR A 194 3.98 10.61 16.42
N TYR A 195 2.96 11.03 15.66
CA TYR A 195 1.64 10.42 15.71
C TYR A 195 1.65 8.95 15.27
N LEU A 196 2.44 8.59 14.28
CA LEU A 196 2.47 7.24 13.74
C LEU A 196 3.49 6.33 14.44
N LEU A 197 4.57 6.87 15.02
CA LEU A 197 5.65 6.04 15.54
C LEU A 197 5.83 6.10 17.06
N ALA A 198 5.30 7.11 17.77
CA ALA A 198 5.46 7.17 19.23
C ALA A 198 4.83 5.94 19.91
N GLN A 199 5.48 5.47 20.97
CA GLN A 199 5.14 4.21 21.64
C GLN A 199 3.64 4.06 21.90
N LYS A 200 2.99 5.00 22.56
CA LYS A 200 1.58 4.98 22.91
C LYS A 200 0.63 5.07 21.71
N ASN A 201 1.12 5.51 20.56
CA ASN A 201 0.33 5.63 19.33
C ASN A 201 0.45 4.40 18.44
N LEU A 202 1.64 3.74 18.43
CA LEU A 202 1.89 2.61 17.54
C LEU A 202 1.36 1.29 18.11
N PHE A 203 1.50 1.06 19.41
CA PHE A 203 0.95 -0.12 20.09
C PHE A 203 0.70 0.11 21.59
N LEU A 204 -0.31 -0.58 22.12
CA LEU A 204 -0.63 -0.63 23.53
C LEU A 204 -0.70 -2.09 24.00
N GLU A 205 -0.56 -2.31 25.32
CA GLU A 205 -0.49 -3.68 25.86
C GLU A 205 -1.86 -4.37 25.90
N HIS A 206 -2.89 -3.63 26.31
CA HIS A 206 -4.21 -4.21 26.63
C HIS A 206 -5.38 -3.62 25.82
N THR A 207 -5.14 -2.57 25.04
CA THR A 207 -6.16 -1.89 24.24
C THR A 207 -5.60 -1.57 22.87
N ASP A 208 -6.50 -1.21 21.93
CA ASP A 208 -6.10 -0.78 20.61
C ASP A 208 -5.38 0.58 20.67
N SER A 209 -4.27 0.67 19.98
CA SER A 209 -3.54 1.90 19.77
C SER A 209 -4.19 2.78 18.70
N ASN A 210 -3.71 4.02 18.54
CA ASN A 210 -4.14 4.87 17.42
C ASN A 210 -3.88 4.21 16.06
N ALA A 211 -2.74 3.55 15.89
CA ALA A 211 -2.41 2.82 14.68
C ALA A 211 -3.32 1.60 14.45
N ASP A 212 -3.65 0.84 15.51
CA ASP A 212 -4.59 -0.28 15.40
C ASP A 212 -5.99 0.19 14.99
N VAL A 213 -6.50 1.27 15.60
CA VAL A 213 -7.80 1.86 15.26
C VAL A 213 -7.82 2.36 13.82
N MET A 214 -6.76 3.04 13.37
CA MET A 214 -6.67 3.52 11.98
C MET A 214 -6.63 2.34 11.00
N LEU A 215 -5.87 1.30 11.31
CA LEU A 215 -5.76 0.11 10.47
C LEU A 215 -7.11 -0.62 10.36
N ALA A 216 -7.81 -0.80 11.49
CA ALA A 216 -9.14 -1.42 11.50
C ALA A 216 -10.14 -0.63 10.65
N GLN A 217 -10.16 0.70 10.77
CA GLN A 217 -11.03 1.56 9.97
C GLN A 217 -10.67 1.54 8.47
N ARG A 218 -9.38 1.49 8.13
CA ARG A 218 -8.94 1.33 6.76
C ARG A 218 -9.45 0.00 6.18
N ILE A 219 -9.25 -1.11 6.89
CA ILE A 219 -9.70 -2.44 6.47
C ILE A 219 -11.23 -2.48 6.28
N GLU A 220 -11.99 -1.87 7.18
CA GLU A 220 -13.45 -1.81 7.07
C GLU A 220 -13.90 -0.95 5.88
N LYS A 221 -13.24 0.19 5.67
CA LYS A 221 -13.47 1.04 4.49
C LYS A 221 -13.17 0.28 3.20
N GLU A 222 -12.02 -0.41 3.12
CA GLU A 222 -11.63 -1.23 1.96
C GLU A 222 -12.67 -2.33 1.69
N LYS A 223 -13.16 -3.01 2.73
CA LYS A 223 -14.22 -4.03 2.58
C LYS A 223 -15.51 -3.44 2.05
N THR A 224 -15.94 -2.30 2.59
CA THR A 224 -17.18 -1.62 2.18
C THR A 224 -17.09 -1.20 0.72
N ILE A 225 -16.01 -0.52 0.33
CA ILE A 225 -15.81 -0.05 -1.06
C ILE A 225 -15.68 -1.25 -2.00
N THR A 226 -15.01 -2.32 -1.57
CA THR A 226 -14.90 -3.55 -2.36
C THR A 226 -16.27 -4.17 -2.61
N ALA A 227 -17.12 -4.28 -1.59
CA ALA A 227 -18.48 -4.80 -1.74
C ALA A 227 -19.36 -3.91 -2.67
N GLU A 228 -19.26 -2.58 -2.53
CA GLU A 228 -19.94 -1.64 -3.42
C GLU A 228 -19.47 -1.76 -4.86
N PHE A 229 -18.15 -1.92 -5.06
CA PHE A 229 -17.57 -2.13 -6.38
C PHE A 229 -18.10 -3.42 -7.03
N TYR A 230 -18.11 -4.54 -6.30
CA TYR A 230 -18.63 -5.81 -6.79
C TYR A 230 -20.11 -5.71 -7.18
N ALA A 231 -20.94 -5.14 -6.32
CA ALA A 231 -22.37 -4.95 -6.62
C ALA A 231 -22.55 -4.10 -7.89
N LYS A 232 -21.77 -3.05 -8.05
CA LYS A 232 -21.80 -2.18 -9.23
C LYS A 232 -21.31 -2.90 -10.49
N TYR A 233 -20.23 -3.67 -10.37
CA TYR A 233 -19.65 -4.45 -11.46
C TYR A 233 -20.66 -5.48 -11.98
N HIS A 234 -21.28 -6.27 -11.11
CA HIS A 234 -22.30 -7.25 -11.47
C HIS A 234 -23.50 -6.59 -12.15
N PHE A 235 -24.02 -5.54 -11.56
CA PHE A 235 -25.12 -4.78 -12.16
C PHE A 235 -24.79 -4.27 -13.57
N LEU A 236 -23.59 -3.72 -13.76
CA LEU A 236 -23.14 -3.23 -15.06
C LEU A 236 -22.94 -4.37 -16.07
N ARG A 237 -22.44 -5.53 -15.64
CA ARG A 237 -22.29 -6.72 -16.48
C ARG A 237 -23.64 -7.18 -17.02
N GLU A 238 -24.65 -7.33 -16.17
CA GLU A 238 -25.99 -7.71 -16.56
C GLU A 238 -26.61 -6.69 -17.52
N LEU A 239 -26.56 -5.41 -17.16
CA LEU A 239 -27.08 -4.34 -17.99
C LEU A 239 -26.43 -4.33 -19.38
N PHE A 240 -25.12 -4.56 -19.44
CA PHE A 240 -24.37 -4.60 -20.69
C PHE A 240 -24.68 -5.83 -21.51
N TYR A 241 -24.81 -7.00 -20.88
CA TYR A 241 -25.27 -8.21 -21.53
C TYR A 241 -26.64 -8.04 -22.21
N TYR A 242 -27.63 -7.46 -21.51
CA TYR A 242 -28.94 -7.17 -22.09
C TYR A 242 -28.87 -6.18 -23.25
N HIS A 243 -27.99 -5.20 -23.17
CA HIS A 243 -27.73 -4.29 -24.28
C HIS A 243 -27.15 -5.06 -25.49
N LEU A 244 -26.13 -5.87 -25.30
CA LEU A 244 -25.55 -6.68 -26.39
C LEU A 244 -26.58 -7.60 -27.03
N LYS A 245 -27.39 -8.29 -26.23
CA LYS A 245 -28.48 -9.15 -26.70
C LYS A 245 -29.50 -8.39 -27.55
N THR A 246 -29.80 -7.17 -27.22
CA THR A 246 -30.78 -6.34 -27.96
C THR A 246 -30.23 -5.92 -29.32
N TYR A 247 -28.96 -5.60 -29.41
CA TYR A 247 -28.37 -5.01 -30.63
C TYR A 247 -27.58 -6.01 -31.48
N ASN A 248 -27.36 -7.24 -30.98
CA ASN A 248 -26.67 -8.33 -31.70
C ASN A 248 -27.45 -9.65 -31.51
N PRO A 249 -28.73 -9.71 -31.96
CA PRO A 249 -29.61 -10.86 -31.69
C PRO A 249 -29.19 -12.15 -32.39
N GLU A 250 -28.33 -12.09 -33.40
CA GLU A 250 -27.79 -13.21 -34.15
C GLU A 250 -26.71 -13.99 -33.40
N ILE A 251 -26.15 -13.40 -32.33
CA ILE A 251 -25.06 -14.01 -31.56
C ILE A 251 -25.66 -14.84 -30.40
N PRO A 252 -25.17 -16.07 -30.15
CA PRO A 252 -25.64 -16.87 -29.04
C PRO A 252 -25.56 -16.15 -27.70
N PRO A 253 -26.57 -16.27 -26.82
CA PRO A 253 -26.59 -15.56 -25.54
C PRO A 253 -25.36 -15.77 -24.66
N PHE A 254 -24.82 -17.00 -24.69
CA PHE A 254 -23.64 -17.36 -23.93
C PHE A 254 -22.41 -16.62 -24.44
N ASP A 255 -22.19 -16.56 -25.76
CA ASP A 255 -21.07 -15.80 -26.34
C ASP A 255 -21.18 -14.30 -26.00
N LEU A 256 -22.39 -13.74 -26.01
CA LEU A 256 -22.62 -12.35 -25.62
C LEU A 256 -22.27 -12.07 -24.16
N LEU A 257 -22.49 -13.04 -23.27
CA LEU A 257 -22.11 -12.92 -21.87
C LEU A 257 -20.57 -12.88 -21.72
N GLU A 258 -19.86 -13.78 -22.41
CA GLU A 258 -18.39 -13.78 -22.44
C GLU A 258 -17.81 -12.48 -23.03
N TYR A 259 -18.45 -11.96 -24.09
CA TYR A 259 -18.01 -10.70 -24.70
C TYR A 259 -18.27 -9.50 -23.80
N ALA A 260 -19.42 -9.46 -23.13
CA ALA A 260 -19.72 -8.44 -22.13
C ALA A 260 -18.69 -8.44 -21.01
N GLN A 261 -18.36 -9.62 -20.50
CA GLN A 261 -17.34 -9.82 -19.49
C GLN A 261 -15.97 -9.30 -19.96
N THR A 262 -15.53 -9.73 -21.14
CA THR A 262 -14.21 -9.32 -21.68
C THR A 262 -14.08 -7.81 -21.83
N ILE A 263 -15.12 -7.14 -22.29
CA ILE A 263 -15.10 -5.67 -22.44
C ILE A 263 -15.06 -4.98 -21.08
N LEU A 264 -15.83 -5.48 -20.12
CA LEU A 264 -15.86 -4.95 -18.76
C LEU A 264 -14.50 -5.13 -18.08
N ASP A 265 -13.87 -6.29 -18.21
CA ASP A 265 -12.54 -6.59 -17.69
C ASP A 265 -11.47 -5.66 -18.28
N ARG A 266 -11.55 -5.36 -19.57
CA ARG A 266 -10.66 -4.39 -20.23
C ARG A 266 -10.79 -3.00 -19.60
N VAL A 267 -12.02 -2.54 -19.34
CA VAL A 267 -12.27 -1.23 -18.72
C VAL A 267 -11.75 -1.20 -17.28
N VAL A 268 -12.03 -2.24 -16.49
CA VAL A 268 -11.54 -2.37 -15.10
C VAL A 268 -10.02 -2.39 -15.08
N PHE A 269 -9.39 -3.19 -15.93
CA PHE A 269 -7.93 -3.26 -16.01
C PHE A 269 -7.30 -1.89 -16.30
N ILE A 270 -7.84 -1.15 -17.29
CA ILE A 270 -7.34 0.21 -17.60
C ILE A 270 -7.51 1.14 -16.41
N SER A 271 -8.63 1.04 -15.69
CA SER A 271 -8.89 1.85 -14.50
C SER A 271 -7.90 1.56 -13.38
N VAL A 272 -7.49 0.29 -13.22
CA VAL A 272 -6.47 -0.10 -12.25
C VAL A 272 -5.08 0.41 -12.66
N VAL A 273 -4.62 0.08 -13.86
CA VAL A 273 -3.25 0.44 -14.28
C VAL A 273 -3.04 1.95 -14.40
N LYS A 274 -4.12 2.72 -14.58
CA LYS A 274 -4.13 4.18 -14.50
C LYS A 274 -3.73 4.67 -13.10
N ASP A 275 -4.31 4.08 -12.06
CA ASP A 275 -4.05 4.49 -10.68
C ASP A 275 -2.63 4.11 -10.24
N TYR A 276 -2.08 3.02 -10.79
CA TYR A 276 -0.68 2.64 -10.62
C TYR A 276 0.30 3.39 -11.56
N GLY A 277 -0.16 4.40 -12.29
CA GLY A 277 0.70 5.22 -13.15
C GLY A 277 1.27 4.51 -14.39
N LEU A 278 0.78 3.32 -14.74
CA LEU A 278 1.25 2.55 -15.90
C LEU A 278 0.66 3.05 -17.24
N VAL A 279 -0.42 3.80 -17.17
CA VAL A 279 -1.01 4.54 -18.31
C VAL A 279 -1.37 5.96 -17.86
N PRO A 280 -1.56 6.92 -18.79
CA PRO A 280 -1.96 8.28 -18.42
C PRO A 280 -3.25 8.30 -17.58
N TYR A 281 -3.23 9.05 -16.48
CA TYR A 281 -4.32 9.08 -15.49
C TYR A 281 -5.69 9.44 -16.10
N ASN A 282 -5.73 10.29 -17.12
CA ASN A 282 -6.94 10.76 -17.77
C ASN A 282 -7.32 10.02 -19.05
N ILE A 283 -6.70 8.88 -19.36
CA ILE A 283 -6.82 8.19 -20.65
C ILE A 283 -8.26 7.87 -21.07
N LEU A 284 -9.08 7.34 -20.14
CA LEU A 284 -10.48 7.02 -20.44
C LEU A 284 -11.35 8.29 -20.59
N LYS A 285 -11.06 9.32 -19.80
CA LYS A 285 -11.73 10.61 -19.93
C LYS A 285 -11.40 11.29 -21.25
N GLU A 286 -10.16 11.24 -21.67
CA GLU A 286 -9.72 11.77 -22.97
C GLU A 286 -10.46 11.11 -24.13
N ILE A 287 -10.60 9.78 -24.09
CA ILE A 287 -11.35 9.02 -25.10
C ILE A 287 -12.83 9.42 -25.11
N GLU A 288 -13.44 9.60 -23.96
CA GLU A 288 -14.82 10.07 -23.84
C GLU A 288 -14.98 11.50 -24.42
N GLU A 289 -14.03 12.38 -24.14
CA GLU A 289 -14.02 13.74 -24.68
C GLU A 289 -13.86 13.74 -26.20
N ILE A 290 -12.95 12.92 -26.75
CA ILE A 290 -12.78 12.77 -28.20
C ILE A 290 -14.10 12.29 -28.84
N SER A 291 -14.74 11.29 -28.27
CA SER A 291 -16.01 10.76 -28.79
C SER A 291 -17.13 11.82 -28.77
N THR A 292 -17.16 12.65 -27.73
CA THR A 292 -18.18 13.69 -27.57
C THR A 292 -17.96 14.86 -28.54
N LYS A 293 -16.70 15.20 -28.87
CA LYS A 293 -16.34 16.27 -29.81
C LYS A 293 -16.34 15.80 -31.26
N SER A 294 -16.52 14.51 -31.52
CA SER A 294 -16.55 13.95 -32.87
C SER A 294 -17.76 14.46 -33.67
N TRP A 295 -17.55 14.73 -34.93
CA TRP A 295 -18.61 15.07 -35.90
C TRP A 295 -19.34 13.81 -36.42
N ALA A 296 -18.97 12.61 -35.95
CA ALA A 296 -19.63 11.38 -36.33
C ALA A 296 -21.11 11.38 -35.88
N LYS A 297 -21.98 11.10 -36.82
CA LYS A 297 -23.43 10.95 -36.53
C LYS A 297 -23.74 9.59 -35.88
N ASP A 298 -22.78 8.71 -35.88
CA ASP A 298 -22.84 7.37 -35.32
C ASP A 298 -22.85 7.44 -33.78
N LYS A 299 -23.72 6.66 -33.16
CA LYS A 299 -23.85 6.55 -31.70
C LYS A 299 -22.88 5.50 -31.11
N SER A 300 -21.86 5.11 -31.85
CA SER A 300 -20.83 4.11 -31.52
C SER A 300 -19.42 4.66 -31.58
N GLU A 301 -19.25 6.00 -31.54
CA GLU A 301 -17.96 6.65 -31.64
C GLU A 301 -17.05 6.31 -30.43
N LEU A 302 -17.62 6.27 -29.22
CA LEU A 302 -16.88 5.87 -28.02
C LEU A 302 -16.36 4.43 -28.14
N TRP A 303 -17.19 3.53 -28.71
CA TRP A 303 -16.76 2.15 -28.97
C TRP A 303 -15.58 2.09 -29.93
N ARG A 304 -15.60 2.89 -31.00
CA ARG A 304 -14.49 2.99 -31.94
C ARG A 304 -13.21 3.48 -31.27
N GLN A 305 -13.28 4.49 -30.41
CA GLN A 305 -12.14 5.01 -29.67
C GLN A 305 -11.60 4.02 -28.66
N LEU A 306 -12.47 3.29 -27.95
CA LEU A 306 -12.05 2.22 -27.02
C LEU A 306 -11.32 1.07 -27.76
N LYS A 307 -11.81 0.65 -28.93
CA LYS A 307 -11.08 -0.35 -29.74
C LYS A 307 -9.70 0.13 -30.15
N ASN A 308 -9.54 1.39 -30.53
CA ASN A 308 -8.23 1.97 -30.84
C ASN A 308 -7.31 1.96 -29.61
N LEU A 309 -7.86 2.28 -28.42
CA LEU A 309 -7.10 2.19 -27.17
C LEU A 309 -6.70 0.75 -26.86
N PHE A 310 -7.59 -0.22 -27.02
CA PHE A 310 -7.28 -1.62 -26.79
C PHE A 310 -6.17 -2.12 -27.73
N ALA A 311 -6.21 -1.77 -29.01
CA ALA A 311 -5.14 -2.08 -29.94
C ALA A 311 -3.80 -1.39 -29.54
N ALA A 312 -3.85 -0.14 -29.10
CA ALA A 312 -2.67 0.57 -28.61
C ALA A 312 -2.07 -0.05 -27.34
N LEU A 313 -2.90 -0.66 -26.47
CA LEU A 313 -2.42 -1.38 -25.29
C LEU A 313 -1.83 -2.77 -25.66
N ASP A 314 -2.40 -3.46 -26.64
CA ASP A 314 -1.89 -4.76 -27.10
C ASP A 314 -0.56 -4.64 -27.88
N GLU A 315 -0.42 -3.63 -28.73
CA GLU A 315 0.72 -3.44 -29.61
C GLU A 315 1.79 -2.49 -29.03
N GLY A 316 1.39 -1.63 -28.10
CA GLY A 316 2.14 -0.48 -27.64
C GLY A 316 1.88 0.75 -28.50
N PHE A 317 2.04 1.94 -27.93
CA PHE A 317 1.96 3.21 -28.68
C PHE A 317 3.20 4.05 -28.35
N PRO A 318 4.05 4.36 -29.35
CA PRO A 318 5.32 5.03 -29.12
C PRO A 318 5.19 6.28 -28.24
N GLN A 319 6.09 6.42 -27.26
CA GLN A 319 6.20 7.53 -26.30
C GLN A 319 5.02 7.72 -25.35
N ARG A 320 3.93 6.91 -25.45
CA ARG A 320 2.73 7.11 -24.65
C ARG A 320 2.26 5.88 -23.88
N LEU A 321 2.30 4.70 -24.50
CA LEU A 321 1.85 3.46 -23.91
C LEU A 321 2.85 2.33 -24.14
N GLN A 322 3.18 1.62 -23.08
CA GLN A 322 3.92 0.37 -23.19
C GLN A 322 2.98 -0.76 -23.62
N LYS A 323 3.53 -1.78 -24.27
CA LYS A 323 2.80 -2.97 -24.66
C LYS A 323 2.44 -3.82 -23.42
N PHE A 324 1.18 -4.23 -23.32
CA PHE A 324 0.70 -5.15 -22.30
C PHE A 324 0.58 -6.57 -22.87
N ASN A 325 1.42 -7.50 -22.40
CA ASN A 325 1.55 -8.85 -22.97
C ASN A 325 0.52 -9.89 -22.47
N GLY A 326 -0.51 -9.52 -21.72
CA GLY A 326 -1.45 -10.44 -21.06
C GLY A 326 -2.54 -11.05 -21.95
N GLY A 327 -2.62 -10.68 -23.24
CA GLY A 327 -3.64 -11.19 -24.17
C GLY A 327 -5.06 -10.62 -23.98
N LEU A 328 -5.32 -9.91 -22.88
CA LEU A 328 -6.64 -9.31 -22.58
C LEU A 328 -7.09 -8.32 -23.67
N PHE A 329 -6.16 -7.54 -24.22
CA PHE A 329 -6.44 -6.52 -25.22
C PHE A 329 -6.32 -7.02 -26.67
N ARG A 330 -5.94 -8.30 -26.87
CA ARG A 330 -5.81 -8.87 -28.22
C ARG A 330 -7.08 -8.63 -29.03
N GLN A 331 -6.91 -8.24 -30.29
CA GLN A 331 -8.03 -8.07 -31.23
C GLN A 331 -8.82 -9.37 -31.35
N ASN A 332 -10.14 -9.25 -31.28
CA ASN A 332 -11.08 -10.35 -31.47
C ASN A 332 -12.21 -9.85 -32.37
N PRO A 333 -12.26 -10.28 -33.66
CA PRO A 333 -13.28 -9.83 -34.60
C PRO A 333 -14.70 -10.06 -34.12
N LYS A 334 -14.96 -11.09 -33.29
CA LYS A 334 -16.28 -11.37 -32.73
C LYS A 334 -16.71 -10.30 -31.73
N ILE A 335 -15.76 -9.76 -30.93
CA ILE A 335 -16.00 -8.67 -30.00
C ILE A 335 -15.98 -7.33 -30.72
N ASP A 336 -15.00 -7.14 -31.62
CA ASP A 336 -14.74 -5.84 -32.25
C ASP A 336 -15.85 -5.43 -33.24
N ASN A 337 -16.61 -6.40 -33.78
CA ASN A 337 -17.75 -6.16 -34.66
C ASN A 337 -19.10 -6.00 -33.92
N LEU A 338 -19.13 -6.10 -32.59
CA LEU A 338 -20.36 -5.87 -31.83
C LEU A 338 -20.93 -4.46 -32.04
N ILE A 339 -22.24 -4.39 -32.15
CA ILE A 339 -22.98 -3.12 -32.15
C ILE A 339 -23.15 -2.68 -30.69
N ILE A 340 -22.42 -1.65 -30.30
CA ILE A 340 -22.44 -1.11 -28.94
C ILE A 340 -22.69 0.39 -29.00
N ARG A 341 -23.73 0.86 -28.30
CA ARG A 341 -24.06 2.27 -28.22
C ARG A 341 -23.31 2.97 -27.10
N ASP A 342 -22.83 4.16 -27.34
CA ASP A 342 -22.00 4.99 -26.43
C ASP A 342 -22.64 5.20 -25.07
N ILE A 343 -23.98 5.32 -25.00
CA ILE A 343 -24.70 5.53 -23.74
C ILE A 343 -24.47 4.38 -22.73
N PHE A 344 -24.26 3.15 -23.21
CA PHE A 344 -23.97 2.00 -22.34
C PHE A 344 -22.50 1.94 -21.96
N LEU A 345 -21.60 2.24 -22.89
CA LEU A 345 -20.16 2.34 -22.60
C LEU A 345 -19.88 3.43 -21.56
N LYS A 346 -20.52 4.57 -21.65
CA LYS A 346 -20.42 5.64 -20.62
C LYS A 346 -20.81 5.14 -19.23
N LYS A 347 -21.79 4.23 -19.13
CA LYS A 347 -22.14 3.61 -17.84
C LYS A 347 -21.04 2.70 -17.31
N LEU A 348 -20.32 1.97 -18.19
CA LEU A 348 -19.18 1.14 -17.79
C LEU A 348 -18.02 2.01 -17.31
N LEU A 349 -17.77 3.16 -17.93
CA LEU A 349 -16.71 4.07 -17.53
C LEU A 349 -16.89 4.66 -16.12
N VAL A 350 -18.06 4.53 -15.49
CA VAL A 350 -18.25 4.86 -14.08
C VAL A 350 -17.32 4.04 -13.16
N LEU A 351 -16.91 2.83 -13.56
CA LEU A 351 -15.93 2.05 -12.79
C LEU A 351 -14.57 2.72 -12.70
N ASN A 352 -14.24 3.64 -13.61
CA ASN A 352 -13.01 4.44 -13.56
C ASN A 352 -13.01 5.51 -12.45
N THR A 353 -14.11 5.71 -11.75
CA THR A 353 -14.21 6.67 -10.62
C THR A 353 -13.71 6.11 -9.30
N TYR A 354 -13.51 4.80 -9.20
CA TYR A 354 -12.90 4.17 -8.05
C TYR A 354 -11.40 4.40 -8.04
N ASP A 355 -10.84 4.54 -6.85
CA ASP A 355 -9.39 4.65 -6.62
C ASP A 355 -8.86 3.25 -6.22
N PHE A 356 -8.22 2.58 -7.17
CA PHE A 356 -7.71 1.22 -6.99
C PHE A 356 -6.38 1.17 -6.23
N GLU A 357 -5.69 2.27 -6.06
CA GLU A 357 -4.47 2.33 -5.27
C GLU A 357 -4.76 2.55 -3.78
N SER A 358 -5.67 3.48 -3.48
CA SER A 358 -5.92 3.97 -2.11
C SER A 358 -7.10 3.30 -1.43
N ASP A 359 -8.19 3.05 -2.17
CA ASP A 359 -9.49 2.63 -1.61
C ASP A 359 -9.79 1.14 -1.82
N LEU A 360 -9.08 0.46 -2.73
CA LEU A 360 -9.30 -0.94 -3.04
C LEU A 360 -8.02 -1.76 -2.81
N ASN A 361 -8.19 -3.02 -2.43
CA ASN A 361 -7.06 -3.93 -2.24
C ASN A 361 -6.48 -4.34 -3.60
N SER A 362 -5.15 -4.45 -3.71
CA SER A 362 -4.46 -4.93 -4.92
C SER A 362 -4.92 -6.31 -5.39
N ASN A 363 -5.46 -7.14 -4.49
CA ASN A 363 -5.99 -8.46 -4.81
C ASN A 363 -7.39 -8.41 -5.46
N ILE A 364 -8.02 -7.22 -5.53
CA ILE A 364 -9.39 -7.10 -6.04
C ILE A 364 -9.51 -7.58 -7.49
N LEU A 365 -8.49 -7.34 -8.32
CA LEU A 365 -8.49 -7.83 -9.71
C LEU A 365 -8.53 -9.36 -9.77
N GLY A 366 -7.73 -10.04 -8.94
CA GLY A 366 -7.75 -11.49 -8.85
C GLY A 366 -9.14 -12.00 -8.49
N HIS A 367 -9.75 -11.45 -7.47
CA HIS A 367 -11.11 -11.81 -7.03
C HIS A 367 -12.18 -11.50 -8.08
N ILE A 368 -12.10 -10.36 -8.77
CA ILE A 368 -13.04 -10.02 -9.86
C ILE A 368 -12.98 -11.07 -10.95
N PHE A 369 -11.78 -11.40 -11.40
CA PHE A 369 -11.60 -12.36 -12.49
C PHE A 369 -11.99 -13.79 -12.08
N GLU A 370 -11.61 -14.25 -10.88
CA GLU A 370 -12.01 -15.55 -10.35
C GLU A 370 -13.54 -15.66 -10.22
N GLN A 371 -14.18 -14.68 -9.62
CA GLN A 371 -15.63 -14.68 -9.44
C GLN A 371 -16.37 -14.61 -10.78
N SER A 372 -15.85 -13.85 -11.72
CA SER A 372 -16.40 -13.75 -13.07
C SER A 372 -16.32 -15.07 -13.83
N ILE A 373 -15.24 -15.82 -13.68
CA ILE A 373 -15.06 -17.15 -14.27
C ILE A 373 -16.06 -18.13 -13.64
N ASN A 374 -16.18 -18.15 -12.32
CA ASN A 374 -17.10 -19.02 -11.60
C ASN A 374 -18.57 -18.77 -12.00
N ASP A 375 -18.98 -17.50 -12.08
CA ASP A 375 -20.35 -17.13 -12.52
C ASP A 375 -20.65 -17.62 -13.94
N ILE A 376 -19.66 -17.56 -14.84
CA ILE A 376 -19.82 -18.07 -16.22
C ILE A 376 -19.87 -19.59 -16.24
N GLU A 377 -19.09 -20.28 -15.42
CA GLU A 377 -19.11 -21.74 -15.33
C GLU A 377 -20.40 -22.28 -14.72
N GLU A 378 -20.96 -21.61 -13.70
CA GLU A 378 -22.27 -21.94 -13.14
C GLU A 378 -23.39 -21.80 -14.16
N LEU A 379 -23.31 -20.83 -15.07
CA LEU A 379 -24.27 -20.64 -16.15
C LEU A 379 -24.11 -21.66 -17.29
N LYS A 380 -22.99 -22.41 -17.34
CA LYS A 380 -22.75 -23.51 -18.30
C LYS A 380 -23.39 -24.84 -17.86
N GLN A 381 -23.66 -24.99 -16.56
CA GLN A 381 -24.30 -26.16 -15.97
C GLN A 381 -25.82 -26.02 -16.02
#